data_8317455a2dd73f3867476c64d6fe0669
#
_entry.id   8317455a2dd73f3867476c64d6fe0669
#
_cell.length_a   1.000
_cell.length_b   1.000
_cell.length_c   1.000
_cell.angle_alpha   90.00
_cell.angle_beta   90.00
_cell.angle_gamma   90.00
#
_symmetry.space_group_name_H-M   'P 1'
#
loop_
_entity.id
_entity.type
_entity.pdbx_description
1 polymer ?
#
loop_
_entity_poly.entity_id
_entity_poly.type
_entity_poly.pdbx_seq_one_letter_code
_entity_poly.pdbx_strand_id
1 'polypeptide(L)'
;FQRKNKSSRVTIDNIRRIFSSFFAWLEEEDYIIKSPVRRIHKVKTGTQVKEVLSDENIEQLRDSCTEIRDLAIIDILASTGMRVGELVKLNREDINFNERECIVFGKGNKERIVYFNARAKIHLQQYLASRKDRNKALFVSLAKPHKRLGISGVETRLRKLGRSAKIVRVHPHKFRRT
;
A
#
# COMPACT_ATOMS: atom_id res chain seq x y z
N PHE A 1 -22.00 -16.74 -13.20
CA PHE A 1 -20.89 -15.75 -13.13
C PHE A 1 -19.53 -16.45 -12.97
N GLN A 2 -19.41 -17.37 -12.02
CA GLN A 2 -18.16 -18.10 -11.76
C GLN A 2 -17.68 -18.92 -12.95
N ARG A 3 -18.60 -19.59 -13.65
CA ARG A 3 -18.29 -20.43 -14.82
C ARG A 3 -17.75 -19.63 -16.01
N LYS A 4 -18.28 -18.42 -16.25
CA LYS A 4 -17.84 -17.57 -17.37
C LYS A 4 -16.54 -16.80 -17.08
N ASN A 5 -16.37 -16.27 -15.87
CA ASN A 5 -15.31 -15.29 -15.57
C ASN A 5 -14.18 -15.84 -14.69
N LYS A 6 -14.20 -17.13 -14.33
CA LYS A 6 -13.19 -17.76 -13.44
C LYS A 6 -12.88 -16.94 -12.17
N SER A 7 -13.87 -16.20 -11.66
CA SER A 7 -13.70 -15.34 -10.49
C SER A 7 -13.44 -16.14 -9.23
N SER A 8 -12.58 -15.60 -8.34
CA SER A 8 -12.28 -16.25 -7.06
C SER A 8 -13.52 -16.29 -6.16
N ARG A 9 -13.59 -17.26 -5.24
CA ARG A 9 -14.66 -17.34 -4.24
C ARG A 9 -14.78 -16.06 -3.42
N VAL A 10 -13.64 -15.43 -3.08
CA VAL A 10 -13.59 -14.15 -2.36
C VAL A 10 -14.23 -13.03 -3.19
N THR A 11 -13.94 -12.95 -4.48
CA THR A 11 -14.54 -11.98 -5.39
C THR A 11 -16.05 -12.16 -5.47
N ILE A 12 -16.52 -13.39 -5.56
CA ILE A 12 -17.95 -13.70 -5.61
C ILE A 12 -18.66 -13.31 -4.31
N ASP A 13 -18.05 -13.59 -3.14
CA ASP A 13 -18.63 -13.19 -1.85
C ASP A 13 -18.65 -11.65 -1.69
N ASN A 14 -17.64 -10.95 -2.18
CA ASN A 14 -17.65 -9.48 -2.21
C ASN A 14 -18.78 -8.93 -3.09
N ILE A 15 -18.99 -9.47 -4.27
CA ILE A 15 -20.10 -9.09 -5.16
C ILE A 15 -21.43 -9.36 -4.46
N ARG A 16 -21.60 -10.54 -3.84
CA ARG A 16 -22.80 -10.86 -3.05
C ARG A 16 -23.04 -9.81 -1.96
N ARG A 17 -22.02 -9.42 -1.21
CA ARG A 17 -22.13 -8.40 -0.14
C ARG A 17 -22.59 -7.05 -0.68
N ILE A 18 -22.02 -6.62 -1.82
CA ILE A 18 -22.42 -5.36 -2.48
C ILE A 18 -23.90 -5.42 -2.86
N PHE A 19 -24.35 -6.49 -3.52
CA PHE A 19 -25.75 -6.64 -3.89
C PHE A 19 -26.66 -6.75 -2.66
N SER A 20 -26.25 -7.47 -1.62
CA SER A 20 -27.03 -7.55 -0.38
C SER A 20 -27.27 -6.17 0.25
N SER A 21 -26.22 -5.32 0.32
CA SER A 21 -26.34 -3.96 0.84
C SER A 21 -27.22 -3.08 -0.04
N PHE A 22 -27.05 -3.18 -1.37
CA PHE A 22 -27.82 -2.38 -2.31
C PHE A 22 -29.31 -2.74 -2.28
N PHE A 23 -29.65 -4.02 -2.34
CA PHE A 23 -31.05 -4.45 -2.32
C PHE A 23 -31.69 -4.32 -0.93
N ALA A 24 -30.92 -4.36 0.15
CA ALA A 24 -31.44 -4.04 1.49
C ALA A 24 -31.83 -2.57 1.57
N TRP A 25 -30.99 -1.67 1.04
CA TRP A 25 -31.33 -0.25 0.95
C TRP A 25 -32.59 0.00 0.11
N LEU A 26 -32.73 -0.65 -1.05
CA LEU A 26 -33.95 -0.53 -1.87
C LEU A 26 -35.20 -1.02 -1.15
N GLU A 27 -35.10 -2.06 -0.32
CA GLU A 27 -36.19 -2.60 0.50
C GLU A 27 -36.53 -1.61 1.65
N GLU A 28 -35.52 -0.98 2.28
CA GLU A 28 -35.67 0.01 3.34
C GLU A 28 -36.31 1.33 2.86
N GLU A 29 -36.03 1.73 1.62
CA GLU A 29 -36.58 2.92 0.98
C GLU A 29 -37.86 2.65 0.18
N ASP A 30 -38.51 1.50 0.39
CA ASP A 30 -39.77 1.09 -0.25
C ASP A 30 -39.74 1.04 -1.80
N TYR A 31 -38.56 1.02 -2.42
CA TYR A 31 -38.45 0.84 -3.89
C TYR A 31 -38.81 -0.58 -4.33
N ILE A 32 -38.65 -1.55 -3.46
CA ILE A 32 -38.98 -2.96 -3.68
C ILE A 32 -39.61 -3.56 -2.41
N ILE A 33 -40.55 -4.45 -2.58
CA ILE A 33 -41.24 -5.11 -1.45
C ILE A 33 -40.29 -6.10 -0.75
N LYS A 34 -39.37 -6.73 -1.48
CA LYS A 34 -38.48 -7.76 -0.96
C LYS A 34 -37.21 -7.88 -1.76
N SER A 35 -36.08 -7.97 -1.06
CA SER A 35 -34.78 -8.15 -1.68
C SER A 35 -34.68 -9.49 -2.46
N PRO A 36 -34.37 -9.47 -3.76
CA PRO A 36 -34.22 -10.69 -4.58
C PRO A 36 -33.00 -11.51 -4.18
N VAL A 37 -32.02 -10.92 -3.49
CA VAL A 37 -30.78 -11.59 -3.07
C VAL A 37 -30.83 -12.14 -1.65
N ARG A 38 -31.96 -12.04 -0.95
CA ARG A 38 -32.12 -12.47 0.45
C ARG A 38 -31.77 -13.95 0.68
N ARG A 39 -31.96 -14.80 -0.34
CA ARG A 39 -31.67 -16.24 -0.26
C ARG A 39 -30.25 -16.60 -0.70
N ILE A 40 -29.44 -15.63 -1.14
CA ILE A 40 -28.08 -15.89 -1.56
C ILE A 40 -27.16 -15.94 -0.33
N HIS A 41 -26.78 -17.14 0.06
CA HIS A 41 -25.96 -17.37 1.23
C HIS A 41 -24.49 -16.98 1.01
N LYS A 42 -23.78 -16.74 2.12
CA LYS A 42 -22.34 -16.46 2.11
C LYS A 42 -21.55 -17.60 1.46
N VAL A 43 -20.67 -17.24 0.55
CA VAL A 43 -19.73 -18.21 -0.04
C VAL A 43 -18.65 -18.56 0.98
N LYS A 44 -18.49 -19.85 1.29
CA LYS A 44 -17.41 -20.30 2.16
C LYS A 44 -16.06 -20.03 1.47
N THR A 45 -15.32 -19.07 2.01
CA THR A 45 -13.95 -18.72 1.61
C THR A 45 -13.01 -19.33 2.64
N GLY A 46 -12.09 -20.18 2.22
CA GLY A 46 -11.06 -20.69 3.14
C GLY A 46 -10.18 -19.54 3.64
N THR A 47 -9.67 -19.67 4.86
CA THR A 47 -8.65 -18.77 5.39
C THR A 47 -7.32 -19.08 4.72
N GLN A 48 -6.80 -18.13 3.93
CA GLN A 48 -5.44 -18.26 3.37
C GLN A 48 -4.48 -17.44 4.22
N VAL A 49 -3.44 -18.09 4.71
CA VAL A 49 -2.30 -17.40 5.31
C VAL A 49 -1.62 -16.59 4.19
N LYS A 50 -1.57 -15.28 4.37
CA LYS A 50 -0.95 -14.40 3.38
C LYS A 50 0.55 -14.37 3.63
N GLU A 51 1.32 -14.58 2.56
CA GLU A 51 2.76 -14.45 2.61
C GLU A 51 3.19 -13.07 3.08
N VAL A 52 4.16 -13.02 3.96
CA VAL A 52 4.87 -11.82 4.43
C VAL A 52 6.27 -11.79 3.82
N LEU A 53 7.01 -10.71 4.02
CA LEU A 53 8.44 -10.65 3.72
C LEU A 53 9.18 -11.10 4.97
N SER A 54 10.16 -11.99 4.84
CA SER A 54 11.10 -12.26 5.93
C SER A 54 12.14 -11.12 6.01
N ASP A 55 12.89 -11.08 7.12
CA ASP A 55 13.97 -10.10 7.28
C ASP A 55 15.02 -10.24 6.19
N GLU A 56 15.36 -11.48 5.81
CA GLU A 56 16.29 -11.77 4.70
C GLU A 56 15.74 -11.26 3.37
N ASN A 57 14.43 -11.37 3.12
CA ASN A 57 13.82 -10.81 1.91
C ASN A 57 13.95 -9.29 1.87
N ILE A 58 13.84 -8.62 3.02
CA ILE A 58 13.99 -7.17 3.11
C ILE A 58 15.45 -6.78 2.83
N GLU A 59 16.43 -7.50 3.37
CA GLU A 59 17.85 -7.27 3.07
C GLU A 59 18.16 -7.49 1.58
N GLN A 60 17.68 -8.58 0.99
CA GLN A 60 17.85 -8.85 -0.45
C GLN A 60 17.23 -7.75 -1.33
N LEU A 61 16.08 -7.19 -0.91
CA LEU A 61 15.48 -6.05 -1.60
C LEU A 61 16.37 -4.79 -1.48
N ARG A 62 16.97 -4.54 -0.33
CA ARG A 62 17.92 -3.44 -0.12
C ARG A 62 19.15 -3.58 -1.01
N ASP A 63 19.74 -4.77 -1.04
CA ASP A 63 20.92 -5.07 -1.87
C ASP A 63 20.64 -4.94 -3.37
N SER A 64 19.39 -5.14 -3.79
CA SER A 64 18.97 -4.96 -5.17
C SER A 64 18.75 -3.49 -5.57
N CYS A 65 18.80 -2.55 -4.62
CA CYS A 65 18.58 -1.13 -4.89
C CYS A 65 19.82 -0.47 -5.48
N THR A 66 19.68 0.10 -6.67
CA THR A 66 20.69 0.97 -7.30
C THR A 66 20.48 2.45 -6.96
N GLU A 67 19.27 2.81 -6.53
CA GLU A 67 18.86 4.18 -6.28
C GLU A 67 18.57 4.39 -4.80
N ILE A 68 19.19 5.41 -4.21
CA ILE A 68 18.99 5.75 -2.79
C ILE A 68 17.51 6.07 -2.47
N ARG A 69 16.75 6.59 -3.43
CA ARG A 69 15.31 6.80 -3.29
C ARG A 69 14.58 5.51 -2.99
N ASP A 70 14.91 4.44 -3.71
CA ASP A 70 14.22 3.17 -3.61
C ASP A 70 14.56 2.47 -2.28
N LEU A 71 15.79 2.61 -1.84
CA LEU A 71 16.24 2.16 -0.53
C LEU A 71 15.47 2.88 0.60
N ALA A 72 15.32 4.21 0.50
CA ALA A 72 14.52 4.99 1.44
C ALA A 72 13.03 4.58 1.43
N ILE A 73 12.46 4.24 0.27
CA ILE A 73 11.08 3.74 0.16
C ILE A 73 10.92 2.39 0.88
N ILE A 74 11.84 1.46 0.66
CA ILE A 74 11.81 0.14 1.32
C ILE A 74 11.86 0.32 2.83
N ASP A 75 12.81 1.11 3.32
CA ASP A 75 13.04 1.24 4.76
C ASP A 75 11.90 1.96 5.48
N ILE A 76 11.34 3.01 4.89
CA ILE A 76 10.19 3.69 5.49
C ILE A 76 8.95 2.77 5.51
N LEU A 77 8.72 1.98 4.46
CA LEU A 77 7.62 1.03 4.43
C LEU A 77 7.81 -0.12 5.43
N ALA A 78 9.02 -0.69 5.51
CA ALA A 78 9.35 -1.77 6.42
C ALA A 78 9.29 -1.33 7.89
N SER A 79 9.79 -0.12 8.18
CA SER A 79 9.86 0.40 9.53
C SER A 79 8.49 0.86 10.07
N THR A 80 7.66 1.50 9.24
CA THR A 80 6.40 2.13 9.69
C THR A 80 5.16 1.28 9.43
N GLY A 81 5.23 0.36 8.47
CA GLY A 81 4.06 -0.37 8.00
C GLY A 81 2.93 0.52 7.46
N MET A 82 3.23 1.77 7.04
CA MET A 82 2.22 2.69 6.52
C MET A 82 1.63 2.19 5.18
N ARG A 83 0.46 2.71 4.84
CA ARG A 83 -0.15 2.41 3.54
C ARG A 83 0.57 3.18 2.42
N VAL A 84 0.66 2.60 1.24
CA VAL A 84 1.27 3.29 0.08
C VAL A 84 0.57 4.62 -0.24
N GLY A 85 -0.75 4.69 -0.05
CA GLY A 85 -1.50 5.94 -0.22
C GLY A 85 -1.15 7.01 0.80
N GLU A 86 -0.71 6.65 2.01
CA GLU A 86 -0.19 7.55 3.02
C GLU A 86 1.23 8.01 2.62
N LEU A 87 2.10 7.07 2.24
CA LEU A 87 3.47 7.34 1.81
C LEU A 87 3.55 8.39 0.69
N VAL A 88 2.75 8.23 -0.37
CA VAL A 88 2.82 9.13 -1.54
C VAL A 88 2.28 10.53 -1.28
N LYS A 89 1.53 10.72 -0.22
CA LYS A 89 1.01 12.03 0.19
C LYS A 89 2.02 12.85 0.99
N LEU A 90 2.98 12.20 1.65
CA LEU A 90 3.96 12.86 2.49
C LEU A 90 4.76 13.92 1.73
N ASN A 91 5.02 15.02 2.41
CA ASN A 91 5.93 16.08 2.01
C ASN A 91 7.24 15.99 2.81
N ARG A 92 8.25 16.75 2.42
CA ARG A 92 9.54 16.82 3.15
C ARG A 92 9.34 17.34 4.58
N GLU A 93 8.44 18.30 4.75
CA GLU A 93 8.12 18.97 6.02
C GLU A 93 7.35 18.08 7.01
N ASP A 94 6.70 17.00 6.52
CA ASP A 94 5.95 16.06 7.38
C ASP A 94 6.87 15.12 8.17
N ILE A 95 8.19 15.17 7.95
CA ILE A 95 9.16 14.27 8.57
C ILE A 95 9.90 14.97 9.71
N ASN A 96 9.69 14.49 10.91
CA ASN A 96 10.46 14.87 12.07
C ASN A 96 11.65 13.91 12.25
N PHE A 97 12.83 14.32 11.80
CA PHE A 97 14.05 13.50 11.91
C PHE A 97 14.58 13.36 13.32
N ASN A 98 14.29 14.31 14.22
CA ASN A 98 14.78 14.24 15.60
C ASN A 98 14.07 13.13 16.34
N GLU A 99 12.76 13.14 16.32
CA GLU A 99 11.90 12.15 16.97
C GLU A 99 11.70 10.88 16.12
N ARG A 100 12.16 10.88 14.88
CA ARG A 100 12.00 9.77 13.92
C ARG A 100 10.54 9.41 13.70
N GLU A 101 9.71 10.41 13.47
CA GLU A 101 8.27 10.25 13.28
C GLU A 101 7.74 11.03 12.08
N CYS A 102 6.58 10.67 11.61
CA CYS A 102 5.80 11.47 10.68
C CYS A 102 4.30 11.28 10.91
N ILE A 103 3.53 12.31 10.55
CA ILE A 103 2.08 12.28 10.64
C ILE A 103 1.50 11.77 9.32
N VAL A 104 0.66 10.76 9.39
CA VAL A 104 -0.03 10.20 8.23
C VAL A 104 -1.55 10.27 8.39
N PHE A 105 -2.26 10.50 7.29
CA PHE A 105 -3.71 10.59 7.26
C PHE A 105 -4.34 9.28 6.80
N GLY A 106 -5.06 8.62 7.71
CA GLY A 106 -5.75 7.37 7.47
C GLY A 106 -7.15 7.52 6.84
N LYS A 107 -7.91 6.41 6.84
CA LYS A 107 -9.31 6.41 6.39
C LYS A 107 -10.15 7.35 7.27
N GLY A 108 -10.96 8.20 6.62
CA GLY A 108 -11.80 9.19 7.33
C GLY A 108 -11.01 10.40 7.84
N ASN A 109 -9.88 10.73 7.20
CA ASN A 109 -9.02 11.87 7.54
C ASN A 109 -8.49 11.86 8.99
N LYS A 110 -8.41 10.67 9.60
CA LYS A 110 -7.85 10.53 10.95
C LYS A 110 -6.32 10.56 10.88
N GLU A 111 -5.74 11.48 11.62
CA GLU A 111 -4.30 11.60 11.79
C GLU A 111 -3.78 10.51 12.71
N ARG A 112 -2.58 10.01 12.41
CA ARG A 112 -1.82 9.19 13.34
C ARG A 112 -0.32 9.42 13.13
N ILE A 113 0.40 9.39 14.23
CA ILE A 113 1.86 9.39 14.20
C ILE A 113 2.34 7.98 13.87
N VAL A 114 3.37 7.89 13.05
CA VAL A 114 4.10 6.66 12.75
C VAL A 114 5.58 6.90 12.97
N TYR A 115 6.25 5.92 13.59
CA TYR A 115 7.66 6.01 13.94
C TYR A 115 8.49 5.18 12.96
N PHE A 116 9.69 5.67 12.63
CA PHE A 116 10.64 4.97 11.78
C PHE A 116 11.98 4.77 12.47
N ASN A 117 12.68 3.69 12.11
CA ASN A 117 13.94 3.31 12.73
C ASN A 117 15.13 4.16 12.24
N ALA A 118 16.29 3.96 12.85
CA ALA A 118 17.52 4.69 12.51
C ALA A 118 17.96 4.48 11.05
N ARG A 119 17.79 3.27 10.51
CA ARG A 119 18.13 2.95 9.12
C ARG A 119 17.28 3.76 8.13
N ALA A 120 15.96 3.79 8.34
CA ALA A 120 15.06 4.60 7.52
C ALA A 120 15.41 6.10 7.60
N LYS A 121 15.78 6.61 8.79
CA LYS A 121 16.27 7.98 8.96
C LYS A 121 17.48 8.27 8.07
N ILE A 122 18.51 7.42 8.15
CA ILE A 122 19.77 7.60 7.40
C ILE A 122 19.48 7.62 5.89
N HIS A 123 18.81 6.61 5.36
CA HIS A 123 18.56 6.52 3.91
C HIS A 123 17.62 7.63 3.42
N LEU A 124 16.67 8.04 4.23
CA LEU A 124 15.77 9.15 3.88
C LEU A 124 16.54 10.48 3.85
N GLN A 125 17.44 10.73 4.79
CA GLN A 125 18.31 11.91 4.79
C GLN A 125 19.25 11.92 3.59
N GLN A 126 19.90 10.79 3.28
CA GLN A 126 20.75 10.65 2.10
C GLN A 126 19.97 10.89 0.80
N TYR A 127 18.77 10.33 0.70
CA TYR A 127 17.90 10.57 -0.45
C TYR A 127 17.55 12.05 -0.59
N LEU A 128 17.12 12.72 0.48
CA LEU A 128 16.78 14.13 0.45
C LEU A 128 17.98 15.02 0.10
N ALA A 129 19.17 14.69 0.61
CA ALA A 129 20.41 15.38 0.27
C ALA A 129 20.81 15.21 -1.20
N SER A 130 20.51 14.06 -1.81
CA SER A 130 20.80 13.81 -3.23
C SER A 130 19.86 14.54 -4.20
N ARG A 131 18.73 15.07 -3.71
CA ARG A 131 17.72 15.75 -4.54
C ARG A 131 18.16 17.17 -4.90
N LYS A 132 18.04 17.48 -6.20
CA LYS A 132 18.33 18.82 -6.75
C LYS A 132 17.06 19.59 -7.15
N ASP A 133 15.87 19.00 -6.97
CA ASP A 133 14.59 19.62 -7.29
C ASP A 133 13.99 20.36 -6.08
N ARG A 134 13.02 21.27 -6.34
CA ARG A 134 12.30 22.06 -5.33
C ARG A 134 10.91 21.48 -5.00
N ASN A 135 10.58 20.28 -5.48
CA ASN A 135 9.26 19.69 -5.22
C ASN A 135 9.11 19.39 -3.73
N LYS A 136 8.01 19.82 -3.13
CA LYS A 136 7.72 19.59 -1.70
C LYS A 136 7.45 18.11 -1.36
N ALA A 137 7.02 17.30 -2.34
CA ALA A 137 6.74 15.88 -2.10
C ALA A 137 7.95 15.15 -1.51
N LEU A 138 7.74 14.26 -0.54
CA LEU A 138 8.79 13.43 0.05
C LEU A 138 9.45 12.57 -1.03
N PHE A 139 8.69 11.87 -1.84
CA PHE A 139 9.21 11.04 -2.94
C PHE A 139 8.79 11.58 -4.31
N VAL A 140 9.74 11.63 -5.22
CA VAL A 140 9.53 12.09 -6.60
C VAL A 140 10.03 11.09 -7.64
N SER A 141 9.59 11.24 -8.89
CA SER A 141 10.12 10.48 -10.04
C SER A 141 11.60 10.79 -10.26
N LEU A 142 12.37 9.81 -10.74
CA LEU A 142 13.79 10.03 -11.11
C LEU A 142 13.90 10.86 -12.40
N ALA A 143 12.94 10.72 -13.31
CA ALA A 143 12.91 11.48 -14.54
C ALA A 143 12.40 12.91 -14.28
N LYS A 144 12.99 13.88 -15.00
CA LYS A 144 12.49 15.25 -15.04
C LYS A 144 11.06 15.28 -15.62
N PRO A 145 10.18 16.15 -15.09
CA PRO A 145 10.41 17.25 -14.14
C PRO A 145 10.30 16.87 -12.65
N HIS A 146 10.66 15.67 -12.23
CA HIS A 146 10.64 15.21 -10.82
C HIS A 146 9.27 15.43 -10.14
N LYS A 147 8.22 14.87 -10.75
CA LYS A 147 6.85 14.93 -10.19
C LYS A 147 6.71 14.03 -8.97
N ARG A 148 5.77 14.37 -8.07
CA ARG A 148 5.39 13.50 -6.94
C ARG A 148 5.21 12.06 -7.41
N LEU A 149 5.83 11.12 -6.71
CA LEU A 149 5.68 9.69 -7.01
C LEU A 149 4.29 9.22 -6.60
N GLY A 150 3.54 8.66 -7.54
CA GLY A 150 2.21 8.11 -7.28
C GLY A 150 2.24 6.65 -6.83
N ILE A 151 1.09 6.14 -6.40
CA ILE A 151 0.92 4.75 -5.93
C ILE A 151 1.44 3.75 -6.96
N SER A 152 1.01 3.87 -8.21
CA SER A 152 1.44 2.97 -9.29
C SER A 152 2.96 3.02 -9.54
N GLY A 153 3.58 4.18 -9.35
CA GLY A 153 5.03 4.35 -9.43
C GLY A 153 5.77 3.56 -8.36
N VAL A 154 5.33 3.66 -7.10
CA VAL A 154 5.88 2.87 -5.98
C VAL A 154 5.68 1.37 -6.23
N GLU A 155 4.47 0.94 -6.59
CA GLU A 155 4.16 -0.47 -6.84
C GLU A 155 4.97 -1.06 -7.98
N THR A 156 5.10 -0.31 -9.09
CA THR A 156 5.91 -0.74 -10.24
C THR A 156 7.39 -0.87 -9.86
N ARG A 157 7.91 0.07 -9.06
CA ARG A 157 9.30 0.01 -8.62
C ARG A 157 9.56 -1.16 -7.69
N LEU A 158 8.72 -1.37 -6.68
CA LEU A 158 8.82 -2.53 -5.77
C LEU A 158 8.72 -3.86 -6.51
N ARG A 159 7.85 -3.94 -7.53
CA ARG A 159 7.75 -5.13 -8.38
C ARG A 159 9.03 -5.40 -9.18
N LYS A 160 9.68 -4.34 -9.70
CA LYS A 160 10.97 -4.46 -10.39
C LYS A 160 12.06 -4.94 -9.44
N LEU A 161 12.18 -4.33 -8.25
CA LEU A 161 13.15 -4.74 -7.24
C LEU A 161 12.93 -6.19 -6.79
N GLY A 162 11.68 -6.58 -6.56
CA GLY A 162 11.36 -7.97 -6.25
C GLY A 162 11.81 -8.95 -7.33
N ARG A 163 11.66 -8.60 -8.61
CA ARG A 163 12.17 -9.44 -9.72
C ARG A 163 13.70 -9.54 -9.70
N SER A 164 14.40 -8.43 -9.48
CA SER A 164 15.87 -8.41 -9.38
C SER A 164 16.36 -9.25 -8.20
N ALA A 165 15.70 -9.16 -7.05
CA ALA A 165 15.99 -9.95 -5.86
C ALA A 165 15.43 -11.39 -5.90
N LYS A 166 14.78 -11.81 -7.01
CA LYS A 166 14.10 -13.13 -7.14
C LYS A 166 13.01 -13.40 -6.08
N ILE A 167 12.40 -12.34 -5.54
CA ILE A 167 11.33 -12.41 -4.56
C ILE A 167 9.97 -12.26 -5.24
N VAL A 168 9.07 -13.22 -5.02
CA VAL A 168 7.78 -13.26 -5.68
C VAL A 168 6.81 -12.22 -5.08
N ARG A 169 6.15 -11.46 -5.96
CA ARG A 169 5.02 -10.57 -5.64
C ARG A 169 5.32 -9.53 -4.56
N VAL A 170 6.44 -8.80 -4.67
CA VAL A 170 6.73 -7.66 -3.79
C VAL A 170 5.78 -6.51 -4.09
N HIS A 171 5.04 -6.07 -3.06
CA HIS A 171 4.10 -4.94 -3.13
C HIS A 171 3.96 -4.29 -1.75
N PRO A 172 3.50 -3.02 -1.64
CA PRO A 172 3.50 -2.27 -0.37
C PRO A 172 2.79 -2.96 0.79
N HIS A 173 1.68 -3.66 0.53
CA HIS A 173 0.95 -4.36 1.59
C HIS A 173 1.70 -5.54 2.23
N LYS A 174 2.73 -6.11 1.56
CA LYS A 174 3.57 -7.13 2.19
C LYS A 174 4.39 -6.54 3.34
N PHE A 175 4.98 -5.35 3.17
CA PHE A 175 5.72 -4.65 4.23
C PHE A 175 4.87 -4.35 5.47
N ARG A 176 3.59 -4.06 5.30
CA ARG A 176 2.70 -3.79 6.41
C ARG A 176 2.32 -5.05 7.23
N ARG A 177 2.55 -6.23 6.69
CA ARG A 177 2.24 -7.51 7.34
C ARG A 177 3.46 -8.16 7.99
N THR A 178 4.64 -7.68 7.65
CA THR A 178 5.91 -7.99 8.28
C THR A 178 6.05 -7.24 9.59
#